data_bdb249d4e475e33256b66c3134d6e296
#
_entry.id   bdb249d4e475e33256b66c3134d6e296
#
_cell.length_a   1.000
_cell.length_b   1.000
_cell.length_c   1.000
_cell.angle_alpha   90.00
_cell.angle_beta   90.00
_cell.angle_gamma   90.00
#
_symmetry.space_group_name_H-M   'P 1'
#
loop_
_entity.id
_entity.type
_entity.pdbx_description
1 polymer ?
#
loop_
_entity_poly.entity_id
_entity_poly.type
_entity_poly.pdbx_seq_one_letter_code
_entity_poly.pdbx_strand_id
1 'polypeptide(L)'
;EKAERTLGITRRTSFMLSGAQLGITVTGLLVGYVAEPLIGQALGSLVSGGASTAIAVTIGGIVAIVFSTLVQMLFGELFPKNYAIAKSAEVADALTPSTRLYLTIFGPLIWVFDKSAELLLRALRIEPVHDVEDIASATDLERVVDASRRDGTLSEELGLIIDRIIDFPRRDVQHAMVPRVAVDTVRDTATVADVRALMATGHTRYPVLDPEEGIVGVVALVDVLDATDRPDEPVTTIAREALVLPEFMPLPDAQQELRDAGQEMACVVDEFGSFTGVVTLEDLVEEIVGELTDEHDPDDPDYLPSETDGVWVMAGDVHVDEVERALGLDMPPGDHETIAGLIIQVLGALPEVGERVTLDLEPTAAQLALDGDARARRVLIEVLAIERHVPSRVRVSLPDGDPA
;
A
#
# COMPACT_ATOMS: atom_id res chain seq x y z
N GLU A 1 -2.98 27.54 18.42
CA GLU A 1 -3.70 27.65 19.71
C GLU A 1 -5.18 27.29 19.61
N LYS A 2 -5.97 27.84 18.63
CA LYS A 2 -7.37 27.41 18.43
C LYS A 2 -7.45 25.98 17.90
N ALA A 3 -6.68 25.66 16.85
CA ALA A 3 -6.61 24.34 16.27
C ALA A 3 -6.16 23.25 17.27
N GLU A 4 -5.22 23.56 18.16
CA GLU A 4 -4.79 22.65 19.22
C GLU A 4 -5.88 22.37 20.25
N ARG A 5 -6.75 23.35 20.52
CA ARG A 5 -7.90 23.17 21.42
C ARG A 5 -8.95 22.29 20.80
N THR A 6 -9.19 22.41 19.51
CA THR A 6 -10.10 21.56 18.75
C THR A 6 -9.56 20.14 18.67
N LEU A 7 -8.28 19.95 18.35
CA LEU A 7 -7.59 18.66 18.35
C LEU A 7 -7.65 17.98 19.74
N GLY A 8 -7.55 18.74 20.84
CA GLY A 8 -7.65 18.17 22.19
C GLY A 8 -9.03 17.58 22.53
N ILE A 9 -10.10 18.01 21.82
CA ILE A 9 -11.44 17.45 21.96
C ILE A 9 -11.62 16.24 21.02
N THR A 10 -11.17 16.35 19.77
CA THR A 10 -11.34 15.31 18.75
C THR A 10 -10.46 14.09 19.00
N ARG A 11 -9.31 14.21 19.67
CA ARG A 11 -8.47 13.08 20.07
C ARG A 11 -9.16 12.07 21.00
N ARG A 12 -10.22 12.47 21.69
CA ARG A 12 -11.06 11.57 22.51
C ARG A 12 -12.37 11.28 21.80
N THR A 13 -12.28 10.72 20.61
CA THR A 13 -13.41 10.51 19.69
C THR A 13 -14.54 9.73 20.34
N SER A 14 -14.24 8.62 21.01
CA SER A 14 -15.23 7.77 21.71
C SER A 14 -15.98 8.54 22.80
N PHE A 15 -15.25 9.28 23.64
CA PHE A 15 -15.85 10.08 24.71
C PHE A 15 -16.70 11.24 24.17
N MET A 16 -16.24 11.89 23.10
CA MET A 16 -16.96 12.96 22.43
C MET A 16 -18.27 12.43 21.78
N LEU A 17 -18.21 11.27 21.12
CA LEU A 17 -19.38 10.62 20.51
C LEU A 17 -20.41 10.23 21.57
N SER A 18 -19.96 9.60 22.66
CA SER A 18 -20.83 9.23 23.79
C SER A 18 -21.49 10.48 24.40
N GLY A 19 -20.76 11.58 24.51
CA GLY A 19 -21.29 12.88 24.95
C GLY A 19 -22.32 13.45 23.99
N ALA A 20 -22.05 13.44 22.69
CA ALA A 20 -22.98 13.91 21.66
C ALA A 20 -24.28 13.07 21.70
N GLN A 21 -24.16 11.76 21.81
CA GLN A 21 -25.31 10.85 21.85
C GLN A 21 -26.18 11.06 23.10
N LEU A 22 -25.54 11.28 24.25
CA LEU A 22 -26.27 11.67 25.48
C LEU A 22 -27.04 12.98 25.25
N GLY A 23 -26.43 13.98 24.66
CA GLY A 23 -27.09 15.29 24.39
C GLY A 23 -28.27 15.15 23.45
N ILE A 24 -28.11 14.42 22.35
CA ILE A 24 -29.18 14.14 21.38
C ILE A 24 -30.35 13.41 22.04
N THR A 25 -30.05 12.36 22.83
CA THR A 25 -31.09 11.57 23.50
C THR A 25 -31.85 12.39 24.52
N VAL A 26 -31.17 13.15 25.39
CA VAL A 26 -31.82 13.99 26.41
C VAL A 26 -32.64 15.07 25.80
N THR A 27 -32.13 15.79 24.80
CA THR A 27 -32.89 16.84 24.09
C THR A 27 -34.07 16.27 23.31
N GLY A 28 -33.91 15.14 22.64
CA GLY A 28 -35.01 14.48 21.94
C GLY A 28 -36.15 14.07 22.87
N LEU A 29 -35.80 13.47 24.02
CA LEU A 29 -36.80 13.13 25.04
C LEU A 29 -37.51 14.35 25.63
N LEU A 30 -36.78 15.45 25.87
CA LEU A 30 -37.36 16.69 26.36
C LEU A 30 -38.34 17.30 25.34
N VAL A 31 -37.95 17.31 24.06
CA VAL A 31 -38.83 17.81 22.98
C VAL A 31 -40.08 16.93 22.87
N GLY A 32 -39.91 15.60 22.79
CA GLY A 32 -41.06 14.68 22.68
C GLY A 32 -41.98 14.67 23.88
N TYR A 33 -41.46 14.80 25.09
CA TYR A 33 -42.30 14.74 26.32
C TYR A 33 -42.90 16.09 26.68
N VAL A 34 -42.23 17.22 26.42
CA VAL A 34 -42.68 18.54 26.86
C VAL A 34 -43.26 19.39 25.72
N ALA A 35 -42.55 19.49 24.60
CA ALA A 35 -42.95 20.39 23.51
C ALA A 35 -44.07 19.82 22.66
N GLU A 36 -44.07 18.54 22.31
CA GLU A 36 -45.10 17.94 21.45
C GLU A 36 -46.51 18.01 22.05
N PRO A 37 -46.76 17.66 23.35
CA PRO A 37 -48.08 17.79 23.94
C PRO A 37 -48.58 19.24 24.01
N LEU A 38 -47.69 20.19 24.29
CA LEU A 38 -48.05 21.61 24.36
C LEU A 38 -48.42 22.17 22.97
N ILE A 39 -47.66 21.84 21.95
CA ILE A 39 -47.91 22.22 20.56
C ILE A 39 -49.22 21.56 20.07
N GLY A 40 -49.39 20.27 20.39
CA GLY A 40 -50.60 19.53 20.03
C GLY A 40 -51.87 20.10 20.63
N GLN A 41 -51.85 20.51 21.90
CA GLN A 41 -52.98 21.20 22.56
C GLN A 41 -53.25 22.56 21.95
N ALA A 42 -52.20 23.33 21.67
CA ALA A 42 -52.35 24.66 21.05
C ALA A 42 -52.96 24.57 19.64
N LEU A 43 -52.47 23.65 18.81
CA LEU A 43 -52.99 23.40 17.45
C LEU A 43 -54.39 22.81 17.48
N GLY A 44 -54.66 21.86 18.36
CA GLY A 44 -56.00 21.30 18.55
C GLY A 44 -57.05 22.36 18.93
N SER A 45 -56.71 23.33 19.79
CA SER A 45 -57.59 24.46 20.17
C SER A 45 -57.83 25.41 19.01
N LEU A 46 -56.87 25.64 18.12
CA LEU A 46 -57.02 26.48 16.95
C LEU A 46 -57.93 25.87 15.88
N VAL A 47 -57.82 24.56 15.66
CA VAL A 47 -58.59 23.83 14.65
C VAL A 47 -60.03 23.59 15.09
N SER A 48 -60.26 23.39 16.39
CA SER A 48 -61.59 23.07 16.92
C SER A 48 -62.54 24.29 17.09
N GLY A 49 -62.09 25.51 16.82
CA GLY A 49 -62.91 26.71 16.96
C GLY A 49 -63.56 26.86 18.34
N GLY A 50 -62.99 26.27 19.39
CA GLY A 50 -63.48 26.26 20.76
C GLY A 50 -64.40 25.09 21.13
N ALA A 51 -64.75 24.21 20.20
CA ALA A 51 -65.51 22.97 20.51
C ALA A 51 -64.53 21.79 20.70
N SER A 52 -64.33 21.36 21.95
CA SER A 52 -63.48 20.23 22.30
C SER A 52 -64.14 18.88 21.98
N THR A 53 -64.19 18.49 20.73
CA THR A 53 -64.46 17.10 20.37
C THR A 53 -63.18 16.25 20.53
N ALA A 54 -63.25 15.11 21.17
CA ALA A 54 -62.11 14.21 21.36
C ALA A 54 -61.37 13.91 20.03
N ILE A 55 -62.11 13.87 18.94
CA ILE A 55 -61.62 13.67 17.59
C ILE A 55 -60.70 14.83 17.11
N ALA A 56 -61.08 16.09 17.36
CA ALA A 56 -60.28 17.26 16.95
C ALA A 56 -58.96 17.36 17.72
N VAL A 57 -58.95 16.96 19.01
CA VAL A 57 -57.73 16.91 19.83
C VAL A 57 -56.79 15.80 19.33
N THR A 58 -57.33 14.65 18.96
CA THR A 58 -56.54 13.53 18.43
C THR A 58 -55.92 13.85 17.07
N ILE A 59 -56.68 14.42 16.14
CA ILE A 59 -56.19 14.85 14.82
C ILE A 59 -55.14 15.96 14.98
N GLY A 60 -55.42 16.97 15.83
CA GLY A 60 -54.46 18.02 16.14
C GLY A 60 -53.17 17.51 16.73
N GLY A 61 -53.23 16.51 17.59
CA GLY A 61 -52.06 15.82 18.14
C GLY A 61 -51.23 15.12 17.07
N ILE A 62 -51.87 14.37 16.19
CA ILE A 62 -51.15 13.69 15.07
C ILE A 62 -50.47 14.70 14.15
N VAL A 63 -51.17 15.77 13.77
CA VAL A 63 -50.61 16.83 12.92
C VAL A 63 -49.44 17.53 13.61
N ALA A 64 -49.54 17.78 14.92
CA ALA A 64 -48.47 18.38 15.70
C ALA A 64 -47.23 17.50 15.74
N ILE A 65 -47.41 16.20 15.97
CA ILE A 65 -46.28 15.21 15.98
C ILE A 65 -45.61 15.19 14.62
N VAL A 66 -46.35 15.06 13.53
CA VAL A 66 -45.80 15.05 12.16
C VAL A 66 -45.05 16.35 11.85
N PHE A 67 -45.64 17.48 12.17
CA PHE A 67 -45.02 18.79 11.94
C PHE A 67 -43.77 18.98 12.79
N SER A 68 -43.84 18.68 14.08
CA SER A 68 -42.71 18.76 15.01
C SER A 68 -41.55 17.85 14.55
N THR A 69 -41.86 16.60 14.16
CA THR A 69 -40.86 15.65 13.64
C THR A 69 -40.18 16.18 12.37
N LEU A 70 -40.95 16.74 11.42
CA LEU A 70 -40.39 17.32 10.20
C LEU A 70 -39.47 18.51 10.51
N VAL A 71 -39.90 19.41 11.38
CA VAL A 71 -39.08 20.56 11.79
C VAL A 71 -37.81 20.10 12.52
N GLN A 72 -37.94 19.17 13.45
CA GLN A 72 -36.80 18.62 14.18
C GLN A 72 -35.84 17.91 13.27
N MET A 73 -36.31 17.08 12.35
CA MET A 73 -35.49 16.36 11.40
C MET A 73 -34.72 17.33 10.48
N LEU A 74 -35.42 18.37 9.96
CA LEU A 74 -34.81 19.30 9.02
C LEU A 74 -33.82 20.26 9.71
N PHE A 75 -34.25 20.93 10.77
CA PHE A 75 -33.47 22.00 11.43
C PHE A 75 -32.66 21.51 12.61
N GLY A 76 -33.05 20.44 13.26
CA GLY A 76 -32.33 19.84 14.40
C GLY A 76 -31.26 18.83 14.00
N GLU A 77 -31.42 18.20 12.84
CA GLU A 77 -30.51 17.11 12.44
C GLU A 77 -29.90 17.34 11.04
N LEU A 78 -30.69 17.34 9.96
CA LEU A 78 -30.18 17.34 8.60
C LEU A 78 -29.41 18.61 8.22
N PHE A 79 -29.97 19.78 8.51
CA PHE A 79 -29.30 21.03 8.17
C PHE A 79 -28.00 21.25 8.95
N PRO A 80 -27.96 21.10 10.28
CA PRO A 80 -26.69 21.23 11.04
C PRO A 80 -25.63 20.22 10.62
N LYS A 81 -26.02 18.96 10.34
CA LYS A 81 -25.12 17.94 9.88
C LYS A 81 -24.50 18.27 8.52
N ASN A 82 -25.33 18.62 7.53
CA ASN A 82 -24.84 18.97 6.20
C ASN A 82 -24.00 20.25 6.22
N TYR A 83 -24.36 21.23 7.04
CA TYR A 83 -23.59 22.45 7.23
C TYR A 83 -22.21 22.16 7.86
N ALA A 84 -22.16 21.28 8.86
CA ALA A 84 -20.92 20.87 9.50
C ALA A 84 -19.99 20.08 8.54
N ILE A 85 -20.57 19.26 7.65
CA ILE A 85 -19.79 18.56 6.61
C ILE A 85 -19.23 19.56 5.60
N ALA A 86 -20.05 20.49 5.12
CA ALA A 86 -19.66 21.47 4.10
C ALA A 86 -18.63 22.50 4.60
N LYS A 87 -18.65 22.85 5.91
CA LYS A 87 -17.79 23.85 6.54
C LYS A 87 -17.17 23.34 7.84
N SER A 88 -16.54 22.17 7.78
CA SER A 88 -16.07 21.44 8.95
C SER A 88 -15.13 22.24 9.86
N ALA A 89 -14.16 22.97 9.29
CA ALA A 89 -13.20 23.76 10.05
C ALA A 89 -13.86 24.96 10.78
N GLU A 90 -14.71 25.72 10.07
CA GLU A 90 -15.39 26.88 10.63
C GLU A 90 -16.35 26.47 11.76
N VAL A 91 -17.10 25.39 11.56
CA VAL A 91 -18.06 24.87 12.54
C VAL A 91 -17.34 24.27 13.75
N ALA A 92 -16.25 23.53 13.54
CA ALA A 92 -15.44 22.98 14.63
C ALA A 92 -14.88 24.09 15.52
N ASP A 93 -14.31 25.14 14.94
CA ASP A 93 -13.78 26.29 15.67
C ASP A 93 -14.89 27.05 16.46
N ALA A 94 -16.06 27.24 15.87
CA ALA A 94 -17.17 27.90 16.49
C ALA A 94 -17.77 27.12 17.68
N LEU A 95 -17.85 25.77 17.53
CA LEU A 95 -18.47 24.90 18.53
C LEU A 95 -17.49 24.43 19.63
N THR A 96 -16.19 24.52 19.41
CA THR A 96 -15.17 24.08 20.37
C THR A 96 -15.39 24.60 21.81
N PRO A 97 -15.67 25.90 22.05
CA PRO A 97 -15.88 26.40 23.41
C PRO A 97 -17.10 25.81 24.10
N SER A 98 -18.22 25.72 23.38
CA SER A 98 -19.48 25.18 23.90
C SER A 98 -19.40 23.67 24.14
N THR A 99 -18.78 22.93 23.23
CA THR A 99 -18.54 21.50 23.37
C THR A 99 -17.63 21.20 24.58
N ARG A 100 -16.58 21.99 24.77
CA ARG A 100 -15.71 21.84 25.93
C ARG A 100 -16.45 22.08 27.25
N LEU A 101 -17.27 23.13 27.31
CA LEU A 101 -18.08 23.42 28.49
C LEU A 101 -19.06 22.26 28.77
N TYR A 102 -19.74 21.78 27.74
CA TYR A 102 -20.65 20.65 27.81
C TYR A 102 -19.96 19.39 28.34
N LEU A 103 -18.85 18.99 27.73
CA LEU A 103 -18.08 17.81 28.14
C LEU A 103 -17.50 17.94 29.56
N THR A 104 -17.20 19.16 30.01
CA THR A 104 -16.74 19.40 31.40
C THR A 104 -17.87 19.23 32.39
N ILE A 105 -19.05 19.76 32.11
CA ILE A 105 -20.23 19.67 33.02
C ILE A 105 -20.78 18.25 33.07
N PHE A 106 -20.95 17.62 31.91
CA PHE A 106 -21.56 16.29 31.80
C PHE A 106 -20.54 15.15 31.78
N GLY A 107 -19.24 15.46 31.85
CA GLY A 107 -18.17 14.49 31.79
C GLY A 107 -18.31 13.31 32.77
N PRO A 108 -18.63 13.55 34.07
CA PRO A 108 -18.84 12.44 35.01
C PRO A 108 -19.97 11.49 34.59
N LEU A 109 -21.06 12.04 34.05
CA LEU A 109 -22.20 11.26 33.56
C LEU A 109 -21.84 10.48 32.30
N ILE A 110 -21.18 11.12 31.34
CA ILE A 110 -20.69 10.51 30.11
C ILE A 110 -19.74 9.34 30.45
N TRP A 111 -18.83 9.55 31.40
CA TRP A 111 -17.91 8.50 31.86
C TRP A 111 -18.63 7.28 32.42
N VAL A 112 -19.71 7.45 33.19
CA VAL A 112 -20.52 6.33 33.70
C VAL A 112 -21.12 5.51 32.57
N PHE A 113 -21.69 6.17 31.55
CA PHE A 113 -22.28 5.48 30.40
C PHE A 113 -21.22 4.79 29.55
N ASP A 114 -20.08 5.43 29.29
CA ASP A 114 -18.97 4.87 28.57
C ASP A 114 -18.42 3.61 29.25
N LYS A 115 -18.18 3.68 30.56
CA LYS A 115 -17.77 2.51 31.34
C LYS A 115 -18.82 1.40 31.42
N SER A 116 -20.08 1.75 31.38
CA SER A 116 -21.18 0.75 31.34
C SER A 116 -21.20 0.03 29.99
N ALA A 117 -21.00 0.76 28.88
CA ALA A 117 -20.90 0.16 27.55
C ALA A 117 -19.66 -0.75 27.43
N GLU A 118 -18.50 -0.30 27.94
CA GLU A 118 -17.28 -1.10 28.01
C GLU A 118 -17.47 -2.40 28.79
N LEU A 119 -18.17 -2.33 29.95
CA LEU A 119 -18.47 -3.50 30.74
C LEU A 119 -19.37 -4.50 30.01
N LEU A 120 -20.35 -4.01 29.27
CA LEU A 120 -21.23 -4.82 28.42
C LEU A 120 -20.46 -5.53 27.31
N LEU A 121 -19.56 -4.79 26.60
CA LEU A 121 -18.71 -5.36 25.55
C LEU A 121 -17.80 -6.47 26.11
N ARG A 122 -17.18 -6.23 27.27
CA ARG A 122 -16.37 -7.25 27.97
C ARG A 122 -17.17 -8.47 28.37
N ALA A 123 -18.43 -8.29 28.82
CA ALA A 123 -19.32 -9.41 29.15
C ALA A 123 -19.64 -10.26 27.91
N LEU A 124 -19.69 -9.65 26.73
CA LEU A 124 -19.85 -10.32 25.42
C LEU A 124 -18.53 -10.86 24.86
N ARG A 125 -17.40 -10.70 25.58
CA ARG A 125 -16.04 -11.07 25.14
C ARG A 125 -15.58 -10.29 23.90
N ILE A 126 -16.05 -9.07 23.68
CA ILE A 126 -15.61 -8.14 22.65
C ILE A 126 -14.62 -7.19 23.31
N GLU A 127 -13.40 -7.11 22.78
CA GLU A 127 -12.42 -6.13 23.25
C GLU A 127 -12.85 -4.72 22.80
N PRO A 128 -13.05 -3.78 23.74
CA PRO A 128 -13.40 -2.41 23.38
C PRO A 128 -12.18 -1.74 22.72
N VAL A 129 -12.36 -1.27 21.50
CA VAL A 129 -11.36 -0.44 20.79
C VAL A 129 -11.40 0.95 21.45
N HIS A 130 -10.35 1.28 22.19
CA HIS A 130 -10.16 2.63 22.74
C HIS A 130 -9.43 3.45 21.71
N ASP A 131 -10.03 4.60 21.38
CA ASP A 131 -9.50 5.62 20.47
C ASP A 131 -8.51 5.02 19.48
N VAL A 132 -8.99 4.76 18.28
CA VAL A 132 -8.13 4.42 17.15
C VAL A 132 -7.21 5.64 17.01
N GLU A 133 -6.01 5.59 17.60
CA GLU A 133 -4.91 6.31 17.01
C GLU A 133 -4.81 5.68 15.63
N ASP A 134 -5.40 6.35 14.65
CA ASP A 134 -5.22 6.02 13.24
C ASP A 134 -3.74 6.22 12.92
N ILE A 135 -2.91 5.27 13.35
CA ILE A 135 -1.62 5.06 12.73
C ILE A 135 -2.01 4.50 11.37
N ALA A 136 -1.99 5.38 10.37
CA ALA A 136 -2.25 4.98 9.00
C ALA A 136 -1.36 3.77 8.70
N SER A 137 -1.99 2.62 8.48
CA SER A 137 -1.27 1.43 8.04
C SER A 137 -0.74 1.66 6.62
N ALA A 138 0.26 0.88 6.19
CA ALA A 138 0.72 0.92 4.80
C ALA A 138 -0.45 0.76 3.81
N THR A 139 -1.38 -0.13 4.12
CA THR A 139 -2.61 -0.35 3.34
C THR A 139 -3.53 0.88 3.30
N ASP A 140 -3.58 1.69 4.36
CA ASP A 140 -4.37 2.93 4.33
C ASP A 140 -3.69 4.00 3.48
N LEU A 141 -2.34 4.03 3.46
CA LEU A 141 -1.57 4.91 2.57
C LEU A 141 -1.79 4.52 1.10
N GLU A 142 -1.72 3.24 0.77
CA GLU A 142 -2.02 2.70 -0.57
C GLU A 142 -3.41 3.17 -1.04
N ARG A 143 -4.45 3.02 -0.21
CA ARG A 143 -5.81 3.47 -0.54
C ARG A 143 -5.91 4.97 -0.78
N VAL A 144 -5.18 5.78 0.00
CA VAL A 144 -5.16 7.25 -0.17
C VAL A 144 -4.47 7.63 -1.48
N VAL A 145 -3.37 6.95 -1.82
CA VAL A 145 -2.64 7.15 -3.08
C VAL A 145 -3.55 6.80 -4.27
N ASP A 146 -4.21 5.65 -4.25
CA ASP A 146 -5.14 5.22 -5.28
C ASP A 146 -6.32 6.17 -5.46
N ALA A 147 -6.93 6.63 -4.36
CA ALA A 147 -8.00 7.61 -4.42
C ALA A 147 -7.51 8.92 -5.05
N SER A 148 -6.31 9.38 -4.70
CA SER A 148 -5.72 10.61 -5.23
C SER A 148 -5.36 10.51 -6.72
N ARG A 149 -4.95 9.33 -7.21
CA ARG A 149 -4.77 9.06 -8.64
C ARG A 149 -6.10 9.17 -9.39
N ARG A 150 -7.15 8.47 -8.92
CA ARG A 150 -8.49 8.48 -9.54
C ARG A 150 -9.09 9.88 -9.59
N ASP A 151 -8.87 10.69 -8.56
CA ASP A 151 -9.32 12.08 -8.51
C ASP A 151 -8.46 13.05 -9.34
N GLY A 152 -7.34 12.57 -9.92
CA GLY A 152 -6.41 13.38 -10.72
C GLY A 152 -5.62 14.41 -9.91
N THR A 153 -5.60 14.30 -8.58
CA THR A 153 -4.83 15.18 -7.69
C THR A 153 -3.38 14.74 -7.56
N LEU A 154 -3.09 13.48 -7.84
CA LEU A 154 -1.75 12.88 -7.89
C LEU A 154 -1.49 12.37 -9.30
N SER A 155 -0.31 12.69 -9.87
CA SER A 155 0.09 12.12 -11.16
C SER A 155 0.36 10.61 -11.00
N GLU A 156 0.19 9.87 -12.09
CA GLU A 156 0.41 8.42 -12.10
C GLU A 156 1.85 8.08 -11.73
N GLU A 157 2.82 8.78 -12.30
CA GLU A 157 4.25 8.64 -12.03
C GLU A 157 4.60 8.81 -10.53
N LEU A 158 4.09 9.88 -9.89
CA LEU A 158 4.30 10.09 -8.46
C LEU A 158 3.61 9.03 -7.61
N GLY A 159 2.46 8.55 -8.05
CA GLY A 159 1.76 7.45 -7.40
C GLY A 159 2.58 6.17 -7.41
N LEU A 160 3.17 5.80 -8.54
CA LEU A 160 4.05 4.63 -8.67
C LEU A 160 5.28 4.71 -7.76
N ILE A 161 5.92 5.89 -7.67
CA ILE A 161 7.05 6.08 -6.76
C ILE A 161 6.63 5.88 -5.30
N ILE A 162 5.45 6.39 -4.91
CA ILE A 162 4.95 6.22 -3.54
C ILE A 162 4.67 4.75 -3.23
N ASP A 163 4.08 4.00 -4.16
CA ASP A 163 3.83 2.57 -4.00
C ASP A 163 5.15 1.81 -3.82
N ARG A 164 6.15 2.06 -4.66
CA ARG A 164 7.49 1.47 -4.53
C ARG A 164 8.14 1.79 -3.19
N ILE A 165 8.00 3.01 -2.66
CA ILE A 165 8.50 3.37 -1.33
C ILE A 165 7.79 2.58 -0.22
N ILE A 166 6.50 2.31 -0.36
CA ILE A 166 5.73 1.53 0.62
C ILE A 166 6.16 0.06 0.59
N ASP A 167 6.47 -0.47 -0.60
CA ASP A 167 6.87 -1.86 -0.80
C ASP A 167 8.34 -2.12 -0.49
N PHE A 168 9.22 -1.15 -0.69
CA PHE A 168 10.66 -1.27 -0.47
C PHE A 168 11.06 -1.96 0.86
N PRO A 169 10.45 -1.66 2.03
CA PRO A 169 10.76 -2.35 3.28
C PRO A 169 10.27 -3.81 3.36
N ARG A 170 9.41 -4.22 2.43
CA ARG A 170 8.84 -5.57 2.40
C ARG A 170 9.62 -6.51 1.47
N ARG A 171 10.45 -5.93 0.60
CA ARG A 171 11.29 -6.64 -0.36
C ARG A 171 12.64 -7.00 0.27
N ASP A 172 13.27 -8.02 -0.26
CA ASP A 172 14.58 -8.49 0.15
C ASP A 172 15.62 -8.34 -0.99
N VAL A 173 16.85 -8.68 -0.68
CA VAL A 173 17.98 -8.56 -1.62
C VAL A 173 17.78 -9.42 -2.85
N GLN A 174 17.13 -10.60 -2.72
CA GLN A 174 16.84 -11.48 -3.86
C GLN A 174 16.04 -10.76 -4.94
N HIS A 175 15.13 -9.88 -4.52
CA HIS A 175 14.29 -9.10 -5.44
C HIS A 175 15.08 -8.07 -6.27
N ALA A 176 16.03 -7.37 -5.63
CA ALA A 176 16.79 -6.28 -6.27
C ALA A 176 18.16 -6.70 -6.83
N MET A 177 18.65 -7.88 -6.52
CA MET A 177 19.98 -8.31 -6.95
C MET A 177 20.06 -8.65 -8.44
N VAL A 178 21.21 -8.41 -9.02
CA VAL A 178 21.57 -9.00 -10.32
C VAL A 178 21.95 -10.47 -10.09
N PRO A 179 21.17 -11.43 -10.64
CA PRO A 179 21.41 -12.85 -10.38
C PRO A 179 22.72 -13.34 -11.01
N ARG A 180 23.32 -14.37 -10.40
CA ARG A 180 24.62 -14.97 -10.81
C ARG A 180 24.76 -15.22 -12.31
N VAL A 181 23.69 -15.59 -12.97
CA VAL A 181 23.68 -15.90 -14.41
C VAL A 181 23.85 -14.67 -15.29
N ALA A 182 23.56 -13.48 -14.78
CA ALA A 182 23.70 -12.19 -15.44
C ALA A 182 24.97 -11.42 -15.00
N VAL A 183 25.62 -11.87 -13.90
CA VAL A 183 26.82 -11.20 -13.38
C VAL A 183 28.09 -11.67 -14.10
N ASP A 184 28.83 -10.74 -14.63
CA ASP A 184 30.22 -10.98 -15.07
C ASP A 184 31.15 -11.07 -13.85
N THR A 185 31.96 -12.12 -13.79
CA THR A 185 32.86 -12.36 -12.67
C THR A 185 34.31 -12.48 -13.15
N VAL A 186 35.23 -12.22 -12.24
CA VAL A 186 36.68 -12.40 -12.45
C VAL A 186 37.17 -13.60 -11.68
N ARG A 187 38.00 -14.43 -12.28
CA ARG A 187 38.67 -15.55 -11.58
C ARG A 187 39.82 -15.04 -10.73
N ASP A 188 40.06 -15.66 -9.62
CA ASP A 188 41.18 -15.37 -8.71
C ASP A 188 42.56 -15.47 -9.38
N THR A 189 42.68 -16.28 -10.45
CA THR A 189 43.89 -16.44 -11.28
C THR A 189 44.08 -15.38 -12.35
N ALA A 190 43.10 -14.50 -12.58
CA ALA A 190 43.19 -13.42 -13.56
C ALA A 190 44.26 -12.39 -13.15
N THR A 191 44.91 -11.77 -14.13
CA THR A 191 45.89 -10.73 -13.89
C THR A 191 45.26 -9.35 -13.87
N VAL A 192 45.93 -8.36 -13.29
CA VAL A 192 45.53 -6.94 -13.33
C VAL A 192 45.28 -6.47 -14.77
N ALA A 193 46.10 -6.93 -15.75
CA ALA A 193 45.91 -6.61 -17.16
C ALA A 193 44.61 -7.18 -17.73
N ASP A 194 44.28 -8.42 -17.37
CA ASP A 194 43.03 -9.06 -17.83
C ASP A 194 41.81 -8.30 -17.32
N VAL A 195 41.80 -7.96 -16.03
CA VAL A 195 40.71 -7.20 -15.41
C VAL A 195 40.59 -5.81 -16.02
N ARG A 196 41.70 -5.12 -16.27
CA ARG A 196 41.69 -3.82 -16.94
C ARG A 196 41.10 -3.89 -18.35
N ALA A 197 41.40 -4.96 -19.09
CA ALA A 197 40.83 -5.17 -20.41
C ALA A 197 39.30 -5.39 -20.35
N LEU A 198 38.86 -6.16 -19.35
CA LEU A 198 37.43 -6.40 -19.08
C LEU A 198 36.70 -5.09 -18.72
N MET A 199 37.26 -4.31 -17.80
CA MET A 199 36.68 -3.02 -17.36
C MET A 199 36.67 -1.93 -18.46
N ALA A 200 37.49 -2.06 -19.51
CA ALA A 200 37.49 -1.10 -20.61
C ALA A 200 36.22 -1.12 -21.47
N THR A 201 35.45 -2.21 -21.42
CA THR A 201 34.24 -2.42 -22.23
C THR A 201 33.04 -2.89 -21.39
N GLY A 202 33.22 -3.05 -20.09
CA GLY A 202 32.20 -3.54 -19.17
C GLY A 202 32.03 -2.66 -17.95
N HIS A 203 31.81 -3.29 -16.82
CA HIS A 203 31.48 -2.62 -15.56
C HIS A 203 32.73 -2.09 -14.84
N THR A 204 32.51 -1.25 -13.85
CA THR A 204 33.57 -0.64 -13.02
C THR A 204 33.92 -1.46 -11.79
N ARG A 205 33.17 -2.50 -11.48
CA ARG A 205 33.37 -3.42 -10.34
C ARG A 205 33.04 -4.85 -10.75
N TYR A 206 33.83 -5.79 -10.23
CA TYR A 206 33.61 -7.21 -10.46
C TYR A 206 33.87 -8.01 -9.20
N PRO A 207 33.02 -9.01 -8.88
CA PRO A 207 33.32 -10.00 -7.87
C PRO A 207 34.44 -10.91 -8.36
N VAL A 208 35.38 -11.25 -7.47
CA VAL A 208 36.49 -12.18 -7.73
C VAL A 208 36.11 -13.49 -7.07
N LEU A 209 36.03 -14.56 -7.87
CA LEU A 209 35.61 -15.88 -7.42
C LEU A 209 36.77 -16.89 -7.61
N ASP A 210 36.87 -17.86 -6.70
CA ASP A 210 37.71 -19.00 -6.84
C ASP A 210 37.11 -20.06 -7.79
N PRO A 211 37.83 -21.16 -8.11
CA PRO A 211 37.31 -22.21 -8.99
C PRO A 211 36.09 -22.97 -8.45
N GLU A 212 35.83 -22.88 -7.15
CA GLU A 212 34.67 -23.49 -6.46
C GLU A 212 33.50 -22.49 -6.30
N GLU A 213 33.62 -21.34 -6.98
CA GLU A 213 32.68 -20.20 -6.91
C GLU A 213 32.61 -19.52 -5.52
N GLY A 214 33.61 -19.76 -4.68
CA GLY A 214 33.77 -19.02 -3.42
C GLY A 214 34.18 -17.58 -3.65
N ILE A 215 33.61 -16.65 -2.85
CA ILE A 215 33.91 -15.23 -2.94
C ILE A 215 35.28 -14.95 -2.36
N VAL A 216 36.23 -14.52 -3.20
CA VAL A 216 37.57 -14.09 -2.78
C VAL A 216 37.61 -12.62 -2.42
N GLY A 217 36.86 -11.79 -3.14
CA GLY A 217 36.78 -10.34 -2.92
C GLY A 217 36.08 -9.62 -4.05
N VAL A 218 36.22 -8.32 -4.06
CA VAL A 218 35.72 -7.42 -5.12
C VAL A 218 36.87 -6.57 -5.62
N VAL A 219 36.97 -6.39 -6.93
CA VAL A 219 37.93 -5.49 -7.56
C VAL A 219 37.18 -4.30 -8.21
N ALA A 220 37.62 -3.09 -7.91
CA ALA A 220 37.04 -1.87 -8.49
C ALA A 220 38.04 -1.24 -9.49
N LEU A 221 37.53 -0.44 -10.40
CA LEU A 221 38.33 0.26 -11.42
C LEU A 221 39.46 1.09 -10.80
N VAL A 222 39.23 1.73 -9.67
CA VAL A 222 40.25 2.53 -8.97
C VAL A 222 41.43 1.65 -8.54
N ASP A 223 41.19 0.42 -8.07
CA ASP A 223 42.25 -0.51 -7.67
C ASP A 223 43.11 -0.94 -8.84
N VAL A 224 42.47 -1.19 -10.00
CA VAL A 224 43.16 -1.52 -11.27
C VAL A 224 43.99 -0.36 -11.80
N LEU A 225 43.49 0.89 -11.67
CA LEU A 225 44.20 2.09 -12.07
C LEU A 225 45.43 2.34 -11.19
N ASP A 226 45.32 2.10 -9.88
CA ASP A 226 46.43 2.20 -8.93
C ASP A 226 47.51 1.12 -9.11
N ALA A 227 47.14 -0.02 -9.76
CA ALA A 227 48.03 -1.12 -10.04
C ALA A 227 48.51 -1.19 -11.50
N THR A 228 48.39 -0.11 -12.26
CA THR A 228 48.72 -0.08 -13.70
C THR A 228 50.18 -0.38 -14.00
N ASP A 229 51.08 -0.18 -13.05
CA ASP A 229 52.51 -0.55 -13.11
C ASP A 229 52.81 -2.03 -12.85
N ARG A 230 51.83 -2.80 -12.42
CA ARG A 230 51.90 -4.22 -12.04
C ARG A 230 50.93 -5.10 -12.84
N PRO A 231 50.98 -5.09 -14.19
CA PRO A 231 49.96 -5.72 -15.04
C PRO A 231 49.91 -7.24 -14.92
N ASP A 232 51.02 -7.90 -14.57
CA ASP A 232 51.12 -9.36 -14.49
C ASP A 232 50.80 -9.92 -13.08
N GLU A 233 50.52 -9.05 -12.09
CA GLU A 233 50.16 -9.51 -10.75
C GLU A 233 48.74 -10.11 -10.75
N PRO A 234 48.51 -11.15 -9.90
CA PRO A 234 47.18 -11.71 -9.72
C PRO A 234 46.21 -10.65 -9.17
N VAL A 235 44.96 -10.67 -9.63
CA VAL A 235 43.88 -9.76 -9.16
C VAL A 235 43.68 -9.81 -7.66
N THR A 236 43.93 -10.94 -7.04
CA THR A 236 43.84 -11.17 -5.58
C THR A 236 44.72 -10.23 -4.76
N THR A 237 45.79 -9.67 -5.38
CA THR A 237 46.67 -8.69 -4.70
C THR A 237 46.08 -7.34 -4.55
N ILE A 238 45.06 -6.98 -5.37
CA ILE A 238 44.39 -5.70 -5.39
C ILE A 238 42.88 -5.81 -5.02
N ALA A 239 42.35 -7.03 -4.94
CA ALA A 239 40.98 -7.27 -4.53
C ALA A 239 40.78 -6.85 -3.07
N ARG A 240 39.68 -6.19 -2.82
CA ARG A 240 39.24 -5.79 -1.49
C ARG A 240 38.32 -6.87 -0.89
N GLU A 241 38.22 -6.90 0.43
CA GLU A 241 37.24 -7.75 1.10
C GLU A 241 35.84 -7.42 0.62
N ALA A 242 35.11 -8.45 0.19
CA ALA A 242 33.73 -8.29 -0.27
C ALA A 242 32.79 -8.10 0.92
N LEU A 243 31.86 -7.16 0.84
CA LEU A 243 30.68 -7.20 1.66
C LEU A 243 29.81 -8.37 1.18
N VAL A 244 29.41 -9.26 2.08
CA VAL A 244 28.57 -10.42 1.77
C VAL A 244 27.22 -10.27 2.49
N LEU A 245 26.14 -10.32 1.75
CA LEU A 245 24.78 -10.20 2.26
C LEU A 245 23.98 -11.47 1.94
N PRO A 246 23.11 -11.93 2.84
CA PRO A 246 22.19 -13.01 2.53
C PRO A 246 21.04 -12.52 1.61
N GLU A 247 20.60 -13.38 0.70
CA GLU A 247 19.56 -13.02 -0.29
C GLU A 247 18.22 -12.63 0.33
N PHE A 248 17.87 -13.15 1.51
CA PHE A 248 16.63 -12.81 2.23
C PHE A 248 16.75 -11.61 3.18
N MET A 249 17.84 -10.83 3.09
CA MET A 249 17.98 -9.60 3.89
C MET A 249 17.02 -8.53 3.37
N PRO A 250 16.23 -7.83 4.24
CA PRO A 250 15.40 -6.72 3.80
C PRO A 250 16.21 -5.61 3.13
N LEU A 251 15.67 -4.99 2.07
CA LEU A 251 16.37 -3.96 1.30
C LEU A 251 16.84 -2.76 2.15
N PRO A 252 16.07 -2.24 3.15
CA PRO A 252 16.55 -1.17 4.01
C PRO A 252 17.79 -1.56 4.84
N ASP A 253 17.87 -2.83 5.28
CA ASP A 253 19.00 -3.35 6.04
C ASP A 253 20.21 -3.51 5.13
N ALA A 254 20.03 -4.03 3.91
CA ALA A 254 21.07 -4.12 2.90
C ALA A 254 21.64 -2.74 2.54
N GLN A 255 20.79 -1.74 2.38
CA GLN A 255 21.20 -0.35 2.15
C GLN A 255 22.06 0.18 3.32
N GLN A 256 21.66 -0.13 4.55
CA GLN A 256 22.39 0.30 5.74
C GLN A 256 23.76 -0.37 5.80
N GLU A 257 23.86 -1.68 5.54
CA GLU A 257 25.12 -2.44 5.53
C GLU A 257 26.10 -1.91 4.45
N LEU A 258 25.62 -1.66 3.22
CA LEU A 258 26.42 -1.05 2.15
C LEU A 258 26.97 0.31 2.56
N ARG A 259 26.15 1.13 3.19
CA ARG A 259 26.53 2.48 3.67
C ARG A 259 27.55 2.42 4.80
N ASP A 260 27.33 1.55 5.78
CA ASP A 260 28.20 1.42 6.96
C ASP A 260 29.57 0.83 6.59
N ALA A 261 29.59 -0.10 5.62
CA ALA A 261 30.82 -0.65 5.05
C ALA A 261 31.53 0.34 4.11
N GLY A 262 30.84 1.42 3.65
CA GLY A 262 31.36 2.33 2.64
C GLY A 262 31.62 1.64 1.30
N GLN A 263 30.85 0.59 0.98
CA GLN A 263 30.92 -0.16 -0.26
C GLN A 263 29.70 0.14 -1.13
N GLU A 264 29.88 0.13 -2.44
CA GLU A 264 28.79 0.40 -3.40
C GLU A 264 28.24 -0.90 -4.01
N MET A 265 28.92 -2.04 -3.79
CA MET A 265 28.50 -3.36 -4.25
C MET A 265 28.71 -4.40 -3.16
N ALA A 266 27.73 -5.28 -2.98
CA ALA A 266 27.84 -6.47 -2.14
C ALA A 266 27.68 -7.74 -2.98
N CYS A 267 28.33 -8.80 -2.55
CA CYS A 267 28.10 -10.16 -3.06
C CYS A 267 26.93 -10.78 -2.28
N VAL A 268 26.03 -11.46 -2.96
CA VAL A 268 24.85 -12.08 -2.37
C VAL A 268 25.06 -13.59 -2.27
N VAL A 269 24.61 -14.18 -1.15
CA VAL A 269 24.73 -15.63 -0.91
C VAL A 269 23.40 -16.21 -0.45
N ASP A 270 23.17 -17.47 -0.81
CA ASP A 270 22.07 -18.30 -0.32
C ASP A 270 22.32 -18.83 1.10
N GLU A 271 21.38 -19.61 1.64
CA GLU A 271 21.47 -20.25 2.96
C GLU A 271 22.59 -21.33 3.05
N PHE A 272 23.12 -21.74 1.93
CA PHE A 272 24.25 -22.69 1.85
C PHE A 272 25.60 -21.98 1.71
N GLY A 273 25.63 -20.66 1.56
CA GLY A 273 26.82 -19.85 1.34
C GLY A 273 27.28 -19.81 -0.11
N SER A 274 26.45 -20.25 -1.06
CA SER A 274 26.76 -20.19 -2.49
C SER A 274 26.57 -18.78 -3.01
N PHE A 275 27.41 -18.32 -3.92
CA PHE A 275 27.27 -17.04 -4.59
C PHE A 275 26.06 -17.03 -5.54
N THR A 276 25.02 -16.26 -5.21
CA THR A 276 23.76 -16.16 -5.96
C THR A 276 23.67 -14.91 -6.83
N GLY A 277 24.46 -13.86 -6.55
CA GLY A 277 24.42 -12.62 -7.32
C GLY A 277 25.18 -11.48 -6.68
N VAL A 278 24.95 -10.29 -7.18
CA VAL A 278 25.45 -9.01 -6.60
C VAL A 278 24.30 -8.04 -6.44
N VAL A 279 24.43 -7.15 -5.48
CA VAL A 279 23.53 -6.01 -5.31
C VAL A 279 24.37 -4.75 -5.14
N THR A 280 23.96 -3.69 -5.82
CA THR A 280 24.60 -2.38 -5.73
C THR A 280 23.69 -1.36 -5.07
N LEU A 281 24.22 -0.19 -4.71
CA LEU A 281 23.41 0.89 -4.21
C LEU A 281 22.49 1.45 -5.31
N GLU A 282 22.94 1.37 -6.57
CA GLU A 282 22.15 1.74 -7.75
C GLU A 282 20.90 0.87 -7.86
N ASP A 283 21.03 -0.46 -7.75
CA ASP A 283 19.90 -1.40 -7.80
C ASP A 283 18.86 -1.09 -6.71
N LEU A 284 19.33 -0.80 -5.48
CA LEU A 284 18.43 -0.41 -4.38
C LEU A 284 17.71 0.92 -4.61
N VAL A 285 18.33 1.87 -5.31
CA VAL A 285 17.70 3.14 -5.67
C VAL A 285 16.69 2.92 -6.79
N GLU A 286 17.00 2.05 -7.73
CA GLU A 286 16.13 1.68 -8.85
C GLU A 286 14.81 1.06 -8.37
N GLU A 287 14.84 0.27 -7.30
CA GLU A 287 13.64 -0.24 -6.63
C GLU A 287 12.66 0.85 -6.14
N ILE A 288 13.14 2.05 -5.92
CA ILE A 288 12.31 3.20 -5.48
C ILE A 288 11.92 4.08 -6.67
N VAL A 289 12.91 4.43 -7.51
CA VAL A 289 12.72 5.41 -8.60
C VAL A 289 12.13 4.77 -9.85
N GLY A 290 12.41 3.47 -10.05
CA GLY A 290 12.17 2.73 -11.29
C GLY A 290 13.33 2.89 -12.26
N GLU A 291 13.30 2.15 -13.35
CA GLU A 291 14.34 2.19 -14.36
C GLU A 291 14.70 3.63 -14.75
N LEU A 292 15.94 3.99 -14.47
CA LEU A 292 16.53 5.23 -14.93
C LEU A 292 17.01 4.99 -16.36
N THR A 293 16.10 5.11 -17.35
CA THR A 293 16.49 5.07 -18.76
C THR A 293 17.50 6.16 -19.04
N ASP A 294 18.72 5.77 -19.37
CA ASP A 294 19.75 6.68 -19.88
C ASP A 294 19.46 7.00 -21.36
N GLU A 295 19.83 8.19 -21.81
CA GLU A 295 19.69 8.61 -23.22
C GLU A 295 20.49 7.71 -24.23
N HIS A 296 21.19 6.70 -23.74
CA HIS A 296 21.97 5.72 -24.49
C HIS A 296 21.39 4.29 -24.44
N ASP A 297 20.35 4.08 -23.62
CA ASP A 297 19.67 2.79 -23.58
C ASP A 297 18.86 2.61 -24.88
N PRO A 298 19.01 1.48 -25.58
CA PRO A 298 18.13 1.19 -26.69
C PRO A 298 16.69 1.16 -26.17
N ASP A 299 15.78 1.81 -26.90
CA ASP A 299 14.34 1.60 -26.73
C ASP A 299 14.08 0.10 -26.91
N ASP A 300 14.15 -0.68 -25.84
CA ASP A 300 13.81 -2.09 -25.90
C ASP A 300 12.30 -2.24 -25.59
N PRO A 301 11.46 -2.39 -26.64
CA PRO A 301 10.03 -2.52 -26.48
C PRO A 301 9.60 -3.83 -25.79
N ASP A 302 10.56 -4.71 -25.51
CA ASP A 302 10.31 -6.02 -24.94
C ASP A 302 10.38 -6.04 -23.39
N TYR A 303 10.80 -4.95 -22.74
CA TYR A 303 11.03 -4.89 -21.29
C TYR A 303 9.84 -4.38 -20.49
N LEU A 304 8.92 -3.63 -21.10
CA LEU A 304 7.71 -3.17 -20.41
C LEU A 304 6.48 -3.94 -20.89
N PRO A 305 5.54 -4.27 -19.99
CA PRO A 305 4.25 -4.80 -20.37
C PRO A 305 3.57 -3.85 -21.37
N SER A 306 3.32 -4.34 -22.58
CA SER A 306 2.63 -3.54 -23.61
C SER A 306 1.20 -4.01 -23.76
N GLU A 307 0.24 -3.12 -23.50
CA GLU A 307 -1.18 -3.41 -23.67
C GLU A 307 -1.57 -3.26 -25.14
N THR A 308 -2.11 -4.35 -25.72
CA THR A 308 -2.77 -4.33 -27.04
C THR A 308 -4.06 -5.10 -26.91
N ASP A 309 -5.20 -4.42 -26.88
CA ASP A 309 -6.55 -5.01 -26.77
C ASP A 309 -6.71 -6.08 -25.66
N GLY A 310 -6.26 -5.77 -24.42
CA GLY A 310 -6.32 -6.70 -23.27
C GLY A 310 -5.29 -7.83 -23.31
N VAL A 311 -4.22 -7.67 -24.09
CA VAL A 311 -3.12 -8.62 -24.23
C VAL A 311 -1.80 -7.90 -23.97
N TRP A 312 -1.01 -8.47 -23.07
CA TRP A 312 0.35 -7.99 -22.75
C TRP A 312 1.36 -8.99 -23.26
N VAL A 313 2.41 -8.52 -23.90
CA VAL A 313 3.59 -9.32 -24.26
C VAL A 313 4.78 -8.75 -23.51
N MET A 314 5.47 -9.61 -22.76
CA MET A 314 6.55 -9.19 -21.88
C MET A 314 7.68 -10.20 -21.85
N ALA A 315 8.85 -9.79 -21.38
CA ALA A 315 9.97 -10.68 -21.11
C ALA A 315 9.64 -11.61 -19.94
N GLY A 316 10.29 -12.75 -19.87
CA GLY A 316 10.04 -13.77 -18.83
C GLY A 316 10.63 -13.39 -17.46
N ASP A 317 11.57 -12.49 -17.42
CA ASP A 317 12.25 -11.95 -16.24
C ASP A 317 11.55 -10.73 -15.63
N VAL A 318 10.46 -10.24 -16.24
CA VAL A 318 9.63 -9.19 -15.64
C VAL A 318 9.12 -9.66 -14.28
N HIS A 319 9.29 -8.81 -13.28
CA HIS A 319 8.88 -9.11 -11.91
C HIS A 319 7.36 -9.22 -11.78
N VAL A 320 6.90 -10.14 -10.92
CA VAL A 320 5.47 -10.44 -10.76
C VAL A 320 4.70 -9.21 -10.30
N ASP A 321 5.26 -8.39 -9.43
CA ASP A 321 4.63 -7.16 -8.94
C ASP A 321 4.47 -6.08 -10.04
N GLU A 322 5.32 -6.08 -11.07
CA GLU A 322 5.13 -5.24 -12.26
C GLU A 322 3.99 -5.75 -13.12
N VAL A 323 3.87 -7.08 -13.24
CA VAL A 323 2.74 -7.72 -13.93
C VAL A 323 1.44 -7.42 -13.18
N GLU A 324 1.42 -7.52 -11.85
CA GLU A 324 0.28 -7.15 -11.00
C GLU A 324 -0.16 -5.70 -11.21
N ARG A 325 0.79 -4.78 -11.23
CA ARG A 325 0.55 -3.36 -11.51
C ARG A 325 -0.02 -3.12 -12.90
N ALA A 326 0.52 -3.81 -13.92
CA ALA A 326 0.06 -3.69 -15.30
C ALA A 326 -1.36 -4.23 -15.50
N LEU A 327 -1.71 -5.31 -14.80
CA LEU A 327 -3.03 -5.98 -14.89
C LEU A 327 -4.05 -5.39 -13.91
N GLY A 328 -3.63 -4.71 -12.86
CA GLY A 328 -4.47 -4.31 -11.74
C GLY A 328 -5.05 -5.50 -10.96
N LEU A 329 -4.31 -6.61 -10.87
CA LEU A 329 -4.73 -7.88 -10.27
C LEU A 329 -3.58 -8.43 -9.42
N ASP A 330 -3.89 -8.97 -8.24
CA ASP A 330 -2.90 -9.67 -7.42
C ASP A 330 -2.68 -11.09 -7.95
N MET A 331 -1.43 -11.50 -8.13
CA MET A 331 -1.05 -12.84 -8.54
C MET A 331 -1.00 -13.81 -7.34
N PRO A 332 -1.02 -15.13 -7.57
CA PRO A 332 -0.90 -16.08 -6.48
C PRO A 332 0.42 -15.88 -5.72
N PRO A 333 0.40 -15.88 -4.39
CA PRO A 333 1.64 -15.79 -3.61
C PRO A 333 2.52 -17.04 -3.81
N GLY A 334 3.84 -16.86 -3.83
CA GLY A 334 4.80 -17.95 -4.00
C GLY A 334 6.23 -17.48 -3.82
N ASP A 335 7.18 -18.42 -3.98
CA ASP A 335 8.62 -18.16 -3.89
C ASP A 335 9.21 -17.78 -5.28
N HIS A 336 8.46 -17.07 -6.09
CA HIS A 336 8.84 -16.65 -7.44
C HIS A 336 8.88 -15.13 -7.54
N GLU A 337 9.97 -14.60 -8.09
CA GLU A 337 10.13 -13.17 -8.30
C GLU A 337 9.66 -12.73 -9.70
N THR A 338 9.74 -13.62 -10.70
CA THR A 338 9.47 -13.28 -12.09
C THR A 338 8.26 -14.04 -12.65
N ILE A 339 7.70 -13.54 -13.78
CA ILE A 339 6.59 -14.21 -14.46
C ILE A 339 7.01 -15.61 -14.98
N ALA A 340 8.27 -15.81 -15.37
CA ALA A 340 8.80 -17.11 -15.72
C ALA A 340 8.82 -18.05 -14.51
N GLY A 341 9.23 -17.55 -13.34
CA GLY A 341 9.21 -18.30 -12.08
C GLY A 341 7.79 -18.72 -11.70
N LEU A 342 6.81 -17.81 -11.81
CA LEU A 342 5.39 -18.10 -11.59
C LEU A 342 4.90 -19.25 -12.50
N ILE A 343 5.22 -19.20 -13.79
CA ILE A 343 4.85 -20.25 -14.75
C ILE A 343 5.40 -21.60 -14.34
N ILE A 344 6.69 -21.65 -14.02
CA ILE A 344 7.39 -22.88 -13.59
C ILE A 344 6.78 -23.43 -12.30
N GLN A 345 6.50 -22.56 -11.34
CA GLN A 345 5.88 -22.97 -10.07
C GLN A 345 4.49 -23.54 -10.27
N VAL A 346 3.64 -22.90 -11.07
CA VAL A 346 2.27 -23.37 -11.33
C VAL A 346 2.26 -24.69 -12.11
N LEU A 347 3.16 -24.85 -13.07
CA LEU A 347 3.30 -26.09 -13.82
C LEU A 347 3.96 -27.21 -13.01
N GLY A 348 4.83 -26.87 -12.03
CA GLY A 348 5.67 -27.81 -11.33
C GLY A 348 6.70 -28.51 -12.25
N ALA A 349 6.96 -27.96 -13.43
CA ALA A 349 7.87 -28.48 -14.45
C ALA A 349 8.38 -27.33 -15.35
N LEU A 350 9.45 -27.59 -16.09
CA LEU A 350 9.92 -26.66 -17.12
C LEU A 350 8.95 -26.65 -18.30
N PRO A 351 8.47 -25.46 -18.73
CA PRO A 351 7.46 -25.34 -19.78
C PRO A 351 8.03 -25.55 -21.18
N GLU A 352 7.12 -25.84 -22.14
CA GLU A 352 7.43 -25.87 -23.58
C GLU A 352 6.87 -24.62 -24.27
N VAL A 353 7.43 -24.24 -25.44
CA VAL A 353 6.90 -23.15 -26.26
C VAL A 353 5.47 -23.45 -26.70
N GLY A 354 4.57 -22.51 -26.50
CA GLY A 354 3.14 -22.65 -26.77
C GLY A 354 2.33 -23.23 -25.61
N GLU A 355 2.99 -23.60 -24.50
CA GLU A 355 2.29 -24.05 -23.30
C GLU A 355 1.52 -22.89 -22.65
N ARG A 356 0.38 -23.23 -22.05
CA ARG A 356 -0.56 -22.26 -21.49
C ARG A 356 -0.85 -22.57 -20.04
N VAL A 357 -0.71 -21.55 -19.22
CA VAL A 357 -1.08 -21.56 -17.79
C VAL A 357 -2.31 -20.71 -17.61
N THR A 358 -3.28 -21.22 -16.87
CA THR A 358 -4.50 -20.47 -16.52
C THR A 358 -4.52 -20.26 -15.01
N LEU A 359 -4.67 -19.00 -14.60
CA LEU A 359 -4.83 -18.60 -13.22
C LEU A 359 -6.24 -18.08 -13.01
N ASP A 360 -6.95 -18.64 -12.03
CA ASP A 360 -8.24 -18.11 -11.58
C ASP A 360 -7.94 -17.27 -10.31
N LEU A 361 -7.95 -15.94 -10.46
CA LEU A 361 -7.63 -14.98 -9.39
C LEU A 361 -8.92 -14.59 -8.67
N GLU A 362 -8.99 -14.86 -7.37
CA GLU A 362 -10.13 -14.43 -6.56
C GLU A 362 -10.02 -12.93 -6.24
N PRO A 363 -11.15 -12.20 -6.22
CA PRO A 363 -11.12 -10.78 -5.88
C PRO A 363 -10.66 -10.59 -4.45
N THR A 364 -9.82 -9.58 -4.23
CA THR A 364 -9.33 -9.25 -2.89
C THR A 364 -10.46 -8.75 -1.99
N ALA A 365 -10.24 -8.80 -0.67
CA ALA A 365 -11.19 -8.26 0.30
C ALA A 365 -11.47 -6.76 0.07
N ALA A 366 -10.50 -6.02 -0.46
CA ALA A 366 -10.64 -4.61 -0.82
C ALA A 366 -11.53 -4.43 -2.06
N GLN A 367 -11.36 -5.26 -3.09
CA GLN A 367 -12.20 -5.26 -4.29
C GLN A 367 -13.65 -5.66 -3.96
N LEU A 368 -13.85 -6.68 -3.12
CA LEU A 368 -15.17 -7.09 -2.64
C LEU A 368 -15.85 -6.01 -1.77
N ALA A 369 -15.08 -5.20 -1.06
CA ALA A 369 -15.62 -4.10 -0.26
C ALA A 369 -16.04 -2.90 -1.11
N LEU A 370 -15.42 -2.71 -2.28
CA LEU A 370 -15.73 -1.63 -3.23
C LEU A 370 -16.84 -2.04 -4.20
N ASP A 371 -16.82 -3.29 -4.66
CA ASP A 371 -17.81 -3.88 -5.54
C ASP A 371 -18.23 -5.24 -4.97
N GLY A 372 -19.41 -5.28 -4.34
CA GLY A 372 -19.94 -6.50 -3.73
C GLY A 372 -20.24 -7.64 -4.73
N ASP A 373 -20.17 -7.36 -6.02
CA ASP A 373 -20.34 -8.31 -7.12
C ASP A 373 -19.02 -8.65 -7.86
N ALA A 374 -17.86 -8.24 -7.30
CA ALA A 374 -16.56 -8.56 -7.88
C ALA A 374 -16.41 -10.07 -8.08
N ARG A 375 -16.06 -10.48 -9.29
CA ARG A 375 -15.94 -11.88 -9.69
C ARG A 375 -14.48 -12.28 -9.82
N ALA A 376 -14.22 -13.59 -9.66
CA ALA A 376 -12.93 -14.15 -10.00
C ALA A 376 -12.57 -13.82 -11.46
N ARG A 377 -11.36 -13.34 -11.68
CA ARG A 377 -10.83 -13.03 -13.01
C ARG A 377 -9.91 -14.14 -13.46
N ARG A 378 -10.01 -14.49 -14.73
CA ARG A 378 -9.15 -15.51 -15.32
C ARG A 378 -8.04 -14.83 -16.10
N VAL A 379 -6.80 -15.19 -15.78
CA VAL A 379 -5.60 -14.78 -16.51
C VAL A 379 -5.05 -15.98 -17.27
N LEU A 380 -4.82 -15.80 -18.56
CA LEU A 380 -4.18 -16.80 -19.41
C LEU A 380 -2.77 -16.35 -19.76
N ILE A 381 -1.78 -17.16 -19.43
CA ILE A 381 -0.38 -16.92 -19.76
C ILE A 381 0.07 -17.97 -20.77
N GLU A 382 0.64 -17.55 -21.90
CA GLU A 382 1.15 -18.41 -22.97
C GLU A 382 2.66 -18.18 -23.13
N VAL A 383 3.45 -19.24 -23.13
CA VAL A 383 4.90 -19.19 -23.35
C VAL A 383 5.19 -19.02 -24.84
N LEU A 384 5.80 -17.88 -25.21
CA LEU A 384 6.11 -17.56 -26.61
C LEU A 384 7.52 -17.99 -27.01
N ALA A 385 8.48 -17.89 -26.10
CA ALA A 385 9.86 -18.26 -26.34
C ALA A 385 10.51 -18.81 -25.07
N ILE A 386 11.54 -19.62 -25.23
CA ILE A 386 12.31 -20.22 -24.14
C ILE A 386 13.79 -20.02 -24.43
N GLU A 387 14.55 -19.55 -23.45
CA GLU A 387 16.00 -19.47 -23.46
C GLU A 387 16.56 -20.14 -22.18
N ARG A 388 17.65 -20.86 -22.31
CA ARG A 388 18.28 -21.58 -21.18
C ARG A 388 17.29 -22.42 -20.33
N HIS A 389 16.27 -23.01 -20.97
CA HIS A 389 15.19 -23.80 -20.37
C HIS A 389 14.14 -23.00 -19.58
N VAL A 390 14.21 -21.68 -19.57
CA VAL A 390 13.29 -20.80 -18.87
C VAL A 390 12.50 -19.97 -19.89
N PRO A 391 11.22 -19.64 -19.66
CA PRO A 391 10.49 -18.71 -20.51
C PRO A 391 11.23 -17.38 -20.65
N SER A 392 11.59 -17.01 -21.87
CA SER A 392 12.22 -15.71 -22.14
C SER A 392 11.20 -14.69 -22.64
N ARG A 393 10.05 -15.14 -23.15
CA ARG A 393 8.96 -14.27 -23.62
C ARG A 393 7.61 -14.91 -23.38
N VAL A 394 6.68 -14.15 -22.83
CA VAL A 394 5.34 -14.63 -22.50
C VAL A 394 4.26 -13.68 -23.02
N ARG A 395 3.07 -14.22 -23.22
CA ARG A 395 1.86 -13.44 -23.49
C ARG A 395 0.87 -13.63 -22.36
N VAL A 396 0.44 -12.55 -21.76
CA VAL A 396 -0.60 -12.52 -20.74
C VAL A 396 -1.87 -11.95 -21.35
N SER A 397 -3.01 -12.57 -21.10
CA SER A 397 -4.30 -12.11 -21.61
C SER A 397 -5.42 -12.33 -20.60
N LEU A 398 -6.39 -11.42 -20.61
CA LEU A 398 -7.63 -11.51 -19.86
C LEU A 398 -8.74 -11.98 -20.80
N PRO A 399 -9.13 -13.27 -20.79
CA PRO A 399 -10.09 -13.84 -21.75
C PRO A 399 -11.54 -13.35 -21.59
N ASP A 400 -11.88 -12.80 -20.43
CA ASP A 400 -13.21 -12.26 -20.15
C ASP A 400 -13.19 -10.73 -20.29
N GLY A 401 -13.23 -10.26 -21.53
CA GLY A 401 -13.26 -8.89 -22.02
C GLY A 401 -13.96 -7.82 -21.17
N ASP A 402 -13.43 -7.52 -20.01
CA ASP A 402 -13.76 -6.32 -19.25
C ASP A 402 -12.53 -5.38 -19.33
N PRO A 403 -12.64 -4.19 -19.92
CA PRO A 403 -11.54 -3.24 -19.97
C PRO A 403 -11.16 -2.82 -18.55
N ALA A 404 -9.86 -2.77 -18.28
CA ALA A 404 -9.26 -2.32 -17.02
C ALA A 404 -9.68 -0.90 -16.62
#